data_63e0a0890ca74ce3b46a1ca24ff72cc9
#
_entry.id   63e0a0890ca74ce3b46a1ca24ff72cc9
#
_cell.length_a   1.000
_cell.length_b   1.000
_cell.length_c   1.000
_cell.angle_alpha   90.00
_cell.angle_beta   90.00
_cell.angle_gamma   90.00
#
_symmetry.space_group_name_H-M   'P 1'
#
loop_
_entity.id
_entity.type
_entity.pdbx_description
1 polymer ?
#
loop_
_entity_poly.entity_id
_entity_poly.type
_entity_poly.pdbx_seq_one_letter_code
_entity_poly.pdbx_strand_id
1 'polypeptide(L)'
;PLRTVRQSRCGCGPDPFSGRPVWRFWGEEPRRATFRAELISNGVFLIKWLALAYVLEALLVTYVPADMIAGLVGGEGVVPIGIAALVGMPAYLNSYVAPPLLAGLMEQGMSNGAAMAFMIAGAVSSIPAMAAVWSLVRKPVFAAYLGLGVSGAIVSGILFQMVV
;
A
#
# COMPACT_ATOMS: atom_id res chain seq x y z
N PRO A 1 -17.00 -7.00 7.65
CA PRO A 1 -17.59 -8.11 6.93
C PRO A 1 -17.23 -7.97 5.46
N LEU A 2 -16.42 -8.92 5.01
CA LEU A 2 -16.02 -9.10 3.63
C LEU A 2 -17.27 -9.07 2.75
N ARG A 3 -17.19 -8.47 1.58
CA ARG A 3 -18.20 -8.62 0.55
C ARG A 3 -18.33 -10.12 0.35
N THR A 4 -19.48 -10.69 0.74
CA THR A 4 -19.72 -12.11 0.53
C THR A 4 -19.56 -12.36 -0.96
N VAL A 5 -18.48 -12.99 -1.33
CA VAL A 5 -18.39 -13.67 -2.62
C VAL A 5 -19.67 -14.49 -2.68
N ARG A 6 -20.45 -14.29 -3.73
CA ARG A 6 -21.71 -15.01 -3.98
C ARG A 6 -21.37 -16.48 -3.98
N GLN A 7 -21.48 -17.10 -2.80
CA GLN A 7 -21.41 -18.54 -2.69
C GLN A 7 -22.57 -19.07 -3.52
N SER A 8 -22.29 -19.57 -4.71
CA SER A 8 -23.18 -20.47 -5.39
C SER A 8 -23.42 -21.63 -4.42
N ARG A 9 -24.62 -21.64 -3.84
CA ARG A 9 -25.11 -22.74 -3.02
C ARG A 9 -25.23 -23.99 -3.91
N CYS A 10 -24.12 -24.68 -4.12
CA CYS A 10 -24.09 -26.10 -4.36
C CYS A 10 -23.30 -26.68 -3.20
N GLY A 11 -24.02 -27.05 -2.15
CA GLY A 11 -23.45 -27.78 -1.05
C GLY A 11 -23.00 -29.15 -1.53
N CYS A 12 -21.72 -29.36 -1.64
CA CYS A 12 -20.94 -30.59 -1.62
C CYS A 12 -19.49 -30.30 -2.01
N GLY A 13 -18.93 -29.12 -1.67
CA GLY A 13 -17.50 -28.90 -1.68
C GLY A 13 -16.89 -29.45 -0.38
N PRO A 14 -15.80 -30.21 -0.41
CA PRO A 14 -15.09 -30.53 0.82
C PRO A 14 -14.70 -29.25 1.55
N ASP A 15 -14.82 -29.30 2.88
CA ASP A 15 -14.41 -28.22 3.77
C ASP A 15 -13.01 -27.73 3.35
N PRO A 16 -12.80 -26.39 3.11
CA PRO A 16 -11.51 -25.88 2.64
C PRO A 16 -10.34 -26.18 3.58
N PHE A 17 -10.63 -26.59 4.81
CA PHE A 17 -9.63 -27.01 5.80
C PHE A 17 -9.54 -28.53 5.97
N SER A 18 -10.40 -29.32 5.33
CA SER A 18 -10.38 -30.77 5.34
C SER A 18 -9.81 -31.30 4.04
N GLY A 19 -8.52 -31.59 4.01
CA GLY A 19 -7.86 -32.23 2.88
C GLY A 19 -6.34 -32.06 2.91
N ARG A 20 -5.63 -33.05 2.39
CA ARG A 20 -4.20 -32.89 2.16
C ARG A 20 -3.98 -32.03 0.91
N PRO A 21 -3.12 -30.99 0.95
CA PRO A 21 -2.84 -30.17 -0.21
C PRO A 21 -2.25 -31.03 -1.33
N VAL A 22 -2.89 -31.02 -2.49
CA VAL A 22 -2.39 -31.72 -3.67
C VAL A 22 -1.48 -30.78 -4.45
N TRP A 23 -0.17 -30.91 -4.26
CA TRP A 23 0.84 -30.06 -4.91
C TRP A 23 1.05 -30.40 -6.39
N ARG A 24 0.72 -31.65 -6.82
CA ARG A 24 0.85 -32.09 -8.22
C ARG A 24 -0.48 -31.97 -8.97
N PHE A 25 -0.91 -30.75 -9.22
CA PHE A 25 -2.16 -30.47 -9.95
C PHE A 25 -1.98 -30.30 -11.48
N TRP A 26 -0.74 -30.34 -11.96
CA TRP A 26 -0.39 -30.11 -13.37
C TRP A 26 -0.99 -31.13 -14.34
N GLY A 27 -1.32 -32.33 -13.88
CA GLY A 27 -1.99 -33.38 -14.65
C GLY A 27 -3.52 -33.23 -14.74
N GLU A 28 -4.13 -32.35 -13.93
CA GLU A 28 -5.58 -32.18 -13.87
C GLU A 28 -6.00 -30.95 -14.71
N GLU A 29 -6.59 -31.21 -15.86
CA GLU A 29 -7.05 -30.16 -16.80
C GLU A 29 -7.88 -29.05 -16.14
N PRO A 30 -8.92 -29.33 -15.32
CA PRO A 30 -9.75 -28.26 -14.75
C PRO A 30 -8.97 -27.38 -13.76
N ARG A 31 -8.04 -27.94 -12.99
CA ARG A 31 -7.22 -27.18 -12.05
C ARG A 31 -6.16 -26.34 -12.76
N ARG A 32 -5.56 -26.87 -13.82
CA ARG A 32 -4.62 -26.14 -14.66
C ARG A 32 -5.30 -24.97 -15.38
N ALA A 33 -6.51 -25.18 -15.89
CA ALA A 33 -7.30 -24.14 -16.52
C ALA A 33 -7.64 -23.00 -15.53
N THR A 34 -8.08 -23.36 -14.31
CA THR A 34 -8.35 -22.38 -13.24
C THR A 34 -7.08 -21.63 -12.86
N PHE A 35 -5.97 -22.33 -12.62
CA PHE A 35 -4.68 -21.71 -12.30
C PHE A 35 -4.24 -20.72 -13.38
N ARG A 36 -4.34 -21.10 -14.66
CA ARG A 36 -3.99 -20.23 -15.78
C ARG A 36 -4.88 -19.00 -15.86
N ALA A 37 -6.18 -19.18 -15.68
CA ALA A 37 -7.14 -18.07 -15.70
C ALA A 37 -6.86 -17.07 -14.55
N GLU A 38 -6.65 -17.57 -13.33
CA GLU A 38 -6.30 -16.75 -12.18
C GLU A 38 -4.93 -16.07 -12.33
N LEU A 39 -3.93 -16.78 -12.85
CA LEU A 39 -2.60 -16.23 -13.11
C LEU A 39 -2.67 -15.07 -14.10
N ILE A 40 -3.38 -15.24 -15.19
CA ILE A 40 -3.53 -14.19 -16.22
C ILE A 40 -4.33 -13.02 -15.65
N SER A 41 -5.47 -13.27 -15.01
CA SER A 41 -6.33 -12.23 -14.44
C SER A 41 -5.60 -11.39 -13.40
N ASN A 42 -4.97 -12.06 -12.42
CA ASN A 42 -4.21 -11.37 -11.36
C ASN A 42 -2.92 -10.74 -11.90
N GLY A 43 -2.24 -11.39 -12.85
CA GLY A 43 -1.05 -10.84 -13.51
C GLY A 43 -1.36 -9.55 -14.27
N VAL A 44 -2.40 -9.54 -15.08
CA VAL A 44 -2.84 -8.32 -15.80
C VAL A 44 -3.26 -7.23 -14.83
N PHE A 45 -3.99 -7.58 -13.76
CA PHE A 45 -4.36 -6.62 -12.72
C PHE A 45 -3.12 -6.00 -12.08
N LEU A 46 -2.17 -6.81 -11.63
CA LEU A 46 -0.94 -6.34 -11.00
C LEU A 46 -0.09 -5.47 -11.93
N ILE A 47 0.14 -5.93 -13.17
CA ILE A 47 0.93 -5.17 -14.16
C ILE A 47 0.29 -3.82 -14.44
N LYS A 48 -1.03 -3.77 -14.62
CA LYS A 48 -1.76 -2.53 -14.90
C LYS A 48 -1.62 -1.51 -13.77
N TRP A 49 -1.83 -1.95 -12.52
CA TRP A 49 -1.74 -1.07 -11.36
C TRP A 49 -0.31 -0.68 -11.04
N LEU A 50 0.64 -1.59 -11.23
CA LEU A 50 2.06 -1.32 -11.04
C LEU A 50 2.57 -0.33 -12.07
N ALA A 51 2.21 -0.50 -13.34
CA ALA A 51 2.55 0.45 -14.40
C ALA A 51 1.98 1.84 -14.11
N LEU A 52 0.71 1.92 -13.68
CA LEU A 52 0.12 3.19 -13.26
C LEU A 52 0.88 3.83 -12.10
N ALA A 53 1.25 3.04 -11.08
CA ALA A 53 2.01 3.53 -9.94
C ALA A 53 3.38 4.11 -10.36
N TYR A 54 4.12 3.40 -11.21
CA TYR A 54 5.41 3.90 -11.72
C TYR A 54 5.28 5.15 -12.59
N VAL A 55 4.22 5.24 -13.40
CA VAL A 55 3.96 6.48 -14.18
C VAL A 55 3.67 7.64 -13.24
N LEU A 56 2.84 7.45 -12.22
CA LEU A 56 2.56 8.50 -11.23
C LEU A 56 3.81 8.88 -10.43
N GLU A 57 4.63 7.92 -10.04
CA GLU A 57 5.92 8.14 -9.38
C GLU A 57 6.86 8.97 -10.27
N ALA A 58 7.02 8.59 -11.52
CA ALA A 58 7.85 9.32 -12.48
C ALA A 58 7.35 10.76 -12.69
N LEU A 59 6.03 10.97 -12.77
CA LEU A 59 5.45 12.31 -12.85
C LEU A 59 5.72 13.11 -11.57
N LEU A 60 5.57 12.50 -10.40
CA LEU A 60 5.82 13.17 -9.13
C LEU A 60 7.29 13.59 -9.03
N VAL A 61 8.23 12.71 -9.30
CA VAL A 61 9.67 13.01 -9.25
C VAL A 61 10.07 14.08 -10.29
N THR A 62 9.42 14.09 -11.45
CA THR A 62 9.76 15.05 -12.53
C THR A 62 9.17 16.43 -12.31
N TYR A 63 7.94 16.51 -11.79
CA TYR A 63 7.18 17.78 -11.74
C TYR A 63 7.05 18.38 -10.34
N VAL A 64 7.30 17.59 -9.28
CA VAL A 64 7.24 18.09 -7.90
C VAL A 64 8.67 18.27 -7.38
N PRO A 65 9.19 19.51 -7.31
CA PRO A 65 10.51 19.78 -6.75
C PRO A 65 10.57 19.30 -5.29
N ALA A 66 11.69 18.72 -4.88
CA ALA A 66 11.89 18.28 -3.51
C ALA A 66 11.76 19.45 -2.50
N ASP A 67 12.19 20.65 -2.91
CA ASP A 67 12.05 21.89 -2.11
C ASP A 67 10.58 22.20 -1.76
N MET A 68 9.65 21.94 -2.67
CA MET A 68 8.22 22.15 -2.44
C MET A 68 7.66 21.15 -1.42
N ILE A 69 8.09 19.90 -1.48
CA ILE A 69 7.72 18.88 -0.48
C ILE A 69 8.37 19.23 0.86
N ALA A 70 9.66 19.58 0.87
CA ALA A 70 10.37 19.99 2.09
C ALA A 70 9.71 21.20 2.77
N GLY A 71 9.22 22.18 1.99
CA GLY A 71 8.48 23.32 2.51
C GLY A 71 7.15 22.96 3.18
N LEU A 72 6.51 21.87 2.74
CA LEU A 72 5.25 21.39 3.32
C LEU A 72 5.46 20.50 4.55
N VAL A 73 6.50 19.67 4.54
CA VAL A 73 6.78 18.67 5.59
C VAL A 73 7.97 19.07 6.47
N GLY A 74 8.61 20.20 6.17
CA GLY A 74 9.71 20.76 6.96
C GLY A 74 9.22 21.37 8.27
N GLY A 75 10.15 21.45 9.23
CA GLY A 75 9.89 22.01 10.55
C GLY A 75 9.64 20.95 11.62
N GLU A 76 9.56 21.41 12.87
CA GLU A 76 9.36 20.56 14.04
C GLU A 76 7.90 20.59 14.50
N GLY A 77 7.45 19.47 15.05
CA GLY A 77 6.13 19.34 15.66
C GLY A 77 5.20 18.35 14.98
N VAL A 78 3.98 18.25 15.49
CA VAL A 78 2.98 17.25 15.08
C VAL A 78 2.36 17.60 13.71
N VAL A 79 2.29 18.88 13.36
CA VAL A 79 1.67 19.32 12.10
C VAL A 79 2.46 18.86 10.89
N PRO A 80 3.80 19.05 10.79
CA PRO A 80 4.61 18.50 9.71
C PRO A 80 4.52 16.97 9.62
N ILE A 81 4.47 16.27 10.76
CA ILE A 81 4.30 14.83 10.81
C ILE A 81 2.97 14.40 10.19
N GLY A 82 1.88 15.09 10.52
CA GLY A 82 0.56 14.84 9.93
C GLY A 82 0.52 15.10 8.43
N ILE A 83 1.10 16.20 7.98
CA ILE A 83 1.21 16.53 6.55
C ILE A 83 2.06 15.49 5.83
N ALA A 84 3.20 15.09 6.41
CA ALA A 84 4.07 14.06 5.85
C ALA A 84 3.35 12.71 5.69
N ALA A 85 2.52 12.31 6.66
CA ALA A 85 1.71 11.11 6.55
C ALA A 85 0.70 11.21 5.38
N LEU A 86 0.03 12.35 5.22
CA LEU A 86 -0.93 12.55 4.14
C LEU A 86 -0.27 12.63 2.76
N VAL A 87 0.87 13.31 2.64
CA VAL A 87 1.63 13.42 1.39
C VAL A 87 2.30 12.08 1.03
N GLY A 88 2.75 11.33 2.03
CA GLY A 88 3.31 9.98 1.84
C GLY A 88 2.27 8.94 1.38
N MET A 89 0.99 9.13 1.73
CA MET A 89 -0.07 8.16 1.45
C MET A 89 -0.19 7.76 -0.04
N PRO A 90 -0.23 8.66 -1.02
CA PRO A 90 -0.27 8.32 -2.43
C PRO A 90 1.09 7.85 -2.98
N ALA A 91 2.18 8.13 -2.27
CA ALA A 91 3.51 7.78 -2.72
C ALA A 91 3.70 6.26 -2.67
N TYR A 92 4.06 5.68 -3.81
CA TYR A 92 4.46 4.28 -3.88
C TYR A 92 5.93 4.15 -3.47
N LEU A 93 6.18 4.10 -2.16
CA LEU A 93 7.53 3.99 -1.64
C LEU A 93 7.96 2.53 -1.56
N ASN A 94 8.81 2.12 -2.47
CA ASN A 94 9.50 0.84 -2.35
C ASN A 94 10.76 1.00 -1.48
N SER A 95 11.23 -0.12 -0.94
CA SER A 95 12.39 -0.16 -0.02
C SER A 95 13.70 0.36 -0.64
N TYR A 96 13.78 0.51 -1.94
CA TYR A 96 14.98 0.98 -2.63
C TYR A 96 14.98 2.49 -2.88
N VAL A 97 13.81 3.06 -3.14
CA VAL A 97 13.65 4.49 -3.47
C VAL A 97 13.41 5.33 -2.21
N ALA A 98 12.74 4.79 -1.19
CA ALA A 98 12.41 5.51 0.02
C ALA A 98 13.64 6.09 0.76
N PRO A 99 14.74 5.35 1.04
CA PRO A 99 15.85 5.88 1.80
C PRO A 99 16.56 7.08 1.15
N PRO A 100 16.94 7.06 -0.14
CA PRO A 100 17.60 8.21 -0.76
C PRO A 100 16.67 9.42 -0.89
N LEU A 101 15.37 9.21 -1.15
CA LEU A 101 14.40 10.29 -1.18
C LEU A 101 14.26 10.95 0.19
N LEU A 102 14.11 10.16 1.25
CA LEU A 102 13.99 10.68 2.61
C LEU A 102 15.26 11.38 3.07
N ALA A 103 16.45 10.84 2.74
CA ALA A 103 17.70 11.52 3.05
C ALA A 103 17.76 12.91 2.41
N GLY A 104 17.39 13.05 1.13
CA GLY A 104 17.33 14.34 0.47
C GLY A 104 16.29 15.30 1.07
N LEU A 105 15.13 14.82 1.52
CA LEU A 105 14.13 15.63 2.18
C LEU A 105 14.56 16.06 3.60
N MET A 106 15.28 15.19 4.32
CA MET A 106 15.83 15.50 5.63
C MET A 106 16.94 16.56 5.54
N GLU A 107 17.80 16.51 4.52
CA GLU A 107 18.80 17.55 4.23
C GLU A 107 18.13 18.93 3.97
N GLN A 108 16.90 18.92 3.48
CA GLN A 108 16.09 20.13 3.22
C GLN A 108 15.23 20.55 4.41
N GLY A 109 15.40 19.93 5.58
CA GLY A 109 14.74 20.37 6.82
C GLY A 109 13.52 19.54 7.24
N MET A 110 13.31 18.35 6.64
CA MET A 110 12.29 17.41 7.11
C MET A 110 12.74 16.78 8.44
N SER A 111 11.85 16.81 9.44
CA SER A 111 12.15 16.20 10.75
C SER A 111 12.17 14.66 10.68
N ASN A 112 12.88 14.04 11.63
CA ASN A 112 12.97 12.57 11.72
C ASN A 112 11.58 11.92 11.88
N GLY A 113 10.70 12.53 12.66
CA GLY A 113 9.33 12.05 12.84
C GLY A 113 8.47 12.20 11.58
N ALA A 114 8.65 13.26 10.82
CA ALA A 114 7.98 13.44 9.54
C ALA A 114 8.45 12.42 8.51
N ALA A 115 9.76 12.12 8.44
CA ALA A 115 10.33 11.11 7.58
C ALA A 115 9.77 9.71 7.91
N MET A 116 9.68 9.38 9.19
CA MET A 116 9.09 8.10 9.65
C MET A 116 7.60 8.00 9.29
N ALA A 117 6.83 9.05 9.53
CA ALA A 117 5.40 9.08 9.19
C ALA A 117 5.16 8.96 7.67
N PHE A 118 5.94 9.67 6.87
CA PHE A 118 5.90 9.62 5.41
C PHE A 118 6.18 8.20 4.88
N MET A 119 7.23 7.55 5.40
CA MET A 119 7.61 6.20 5.01
C MET A 119 6.54 5.16 5.35
N ILE A 120 6.00 5.21 6.58
CA ILE A 120 4.97 4.26 7.02
C ILE A 120 3.67 4.48 6.23
N ALA A 121 3.23 5.72 6.05
CA ALA A 121 2.03 6.02 5.29
C ALA A 121 2.15 5.53 3.84
N GLY A 122 3.28 5.78 3.18
CA GLY A 122 3.54 5.34 1.81
C GLY A 122 3.60 3.81 1.65
N ALA A 123 4.13 3.12 2.67
CA ALA A 123 4.19 1.65 2.65
C ALA A 123 2.81 1.00 2.84
N VAL A 124 1.95 1.58 3.71
CA VAL A 124 0.64 1.01 4.05
C VAL A 124 -0.42 1.38 3.03
N SER A 125 -0.42 2.61 2.51
CA SER A 125 -1.54 3.17 1.72
C SER A 125 -1.16 3.55 0.28
N SER A 126 -0.23 2.84 -0.33
CA SER A 126 0.11 3.05 -1.75
C SER A 126 -1.11 2.86 -2.67
N ILE A 127 -1.13 3.55 -3.81
CA ILE A 127 -2.24 3.50 -4.78
C ILE A 127 -2.60 2.06 -5.17
N PRO A 128 -1.65 1.14 -5.48
CA PRO A 128 -1.98 -0.25 -5.78
C PRO A 128 -2.60 -0.98 -4.58
N ALA A 129 -2.10 -0.75 -3.36
CA ALA A 129 -2.65 -1.36 -2.16
C ALA A 129 -4.08 -0.87 -1.89
N MET A 130 -4.32 0.44 -1.99
CA MET A 130 -5.66 1.02 -1.85
C MET A 130 -6.64 0.45 -2.88
N ALA A 131 -6.24 0.31 -4.15
CA ALA A 131 -7.08 -0.26 -5.19
C ALA A 131 -7.42 -1.72 -4.91
N ALA A 132 -6.44 -2.52 -4.48
CA ALA A 132 -6.64 -3.91 -4.11
C ALA A 132 -7.62 -4.04 -2.94
N VAL A 133 -7.40 -3.30 -1.85
CA VAL A 133 -8.27 -3.33 -0.68
C VAL A 133 -9.67 -2.83 -1.02
N TRP A 134 -9.79 -1.73 -1.79
CA TRP A 134 -11.09 -1.21 -2.23
C TRP A 134 -11.92 -2.23 -3.00
N SER A 135 -11.28 -3.05 -3.84
CA SER A 135 -11.97 -4.09 -4.61
C SER A 135 -12.50 -5.23 -3.75
N LEU A 136 -11.91 -5.48 -2.58
CA LEU A 136 -12.19 -6.63 -1.72
C LEU A 136 -13.11 -6.32 -0.54
N VAL A 137 -13.16 -5.05 -0.08
CA VAL A 137 -13.85 -4.70 1.16
C VAL A 137 -14.98 -3.70 0.95
N ARG A 138 -15.86 -3.57 1.97
CA ARG A 138 -16.91 -2.54 1.99
C ARG A 138 -16.31 -1.17 2.30
N LYS A 139 -16.95 -0.10 1.83
CA LYS A 139 -16.54 1.29 2.05
C LYS A 139 -16.16 1.63 3.50
N PRO A 140 -16.94 1.24 4.56
CA PRO A 140 -16.55 1.57 5.93
C PRO A 140 -15.28 0.83 6.40
N VAL A 141 -15.06 -0.40 5.91
CA VAL A 141 -13.83 -1.14 6.21
C VAL A 141 -12.63 -0.51 5.52
N PHE A 142 -12.81 -0.03 4.28
CA PHE A 142 -11.77 0.72 3.57
C PHE A 142 -11.43 2.04 4.28
N ALA A 143 -12.44 2.79 4.74
CA ALA A 143 -12.22 4.01 5.51
C ALA A 143 -11.47 3.73 6.83
N ALA A 144 -11.83 2.64 7.53
CA ALA A 144 -11.11 2.20 8.71
C ALA A 144 -9.65 1.82 8.42
N TYR A 145 -9.41 1.13 7.30
CA TYR A 145 -8.05 0.78 6.84
C TYR A 145 -7.20 2.04 6.63
N LEU A 146 -7.71 3.04 5.89
CA LEU A 146 -7.00 4.29 5.68
C LEU A 146 -6.82 5.08 6.97
N GLY A 147 -7.87 5.17 7.79
CA GLY A 147 -7.81 5.86 9.07
C GLY A 147 -6.77 5.28 10.02
N LEU A 148 -6.72 3.95 10.14
CA LEU A 148 -5.73 3.25 10.96
C LEU A 148 -4.31 3.38 10.36
N GLY A 149 -4.18 3.34 9.04
CA GLY A 149 -2.91 3.53 8.36
C GLY A 149 -2.31 4.90 8.63
N VAL A 150 -3.11 5.95 8.43
CA VAL A 150 -2.67 7.34 8.67
C VAL A 150 -2.43 7.62 10.15
N SER A 151 -3.35 7.23 11.03
CA SER A 151 -3.17 7.44 12.47
C SER A 151 -1.96 6.67 13.00
N GLY A 152 -1.76 5.43 12.55
CA GLY A 152 -0.58 4.64 12.88
C GLY A 152 0.72 5.28 12.41
N ALA A 153 0.74 5.84 11.20
CA ALA A 153 1.89 6.57 10.67
C ALA A 153 2.20 7.82 11.51
N ILE A 154 1.18 8.62 11.84
CA ILE A 154 1.34 9.82 12.67
C ILE A 154 1.86 9.45 14.08
N VAL A 155 1.25 8.46 14.73
CA VAL A 155 1.67 8.02 16.06
C VAL A 155 3.12 7.51 16.03
N SER A 156 3.47 6.71 15.03
CA SER A 156 4.85 6.21 14.87
C SER A 156 5.83 7.34 14.63
N GLY A 157 5.46 8.34 13.83
CA GLY A 157 6.27 9.53 13.59
C GLY A 157 6.49 10.35 14.85
N ILE A 158 5.44 10.57 15.66
CA ILE A 158 5.54 11.29 16.94
C ILE A 158 6.44 10.54 17.91
N LEU A 159 6.22 9.23 18.06
CA LEU A 159 7.04 8.40 18.96
C LEU A 159 8.51 8.40 18.52
N PHE A 160 8.78 8.30 17.24
CA PHE A 160 10.14 8.34 16.70
C PHE A 160 10.81 9.69 16.95
N GLN A 161 10.07 10.79 16.75
CA GLN A 161 10.57 12.14 17.03
C GLN A 161 10.91 12.39 18.51
N MET A 162 10.26 11.66 19.43
CA MET A 162 10.53 11.78 20.87
C MET A 162 11.75 10.98 21.33
N VAL A 163 12.19 9.98 20.53
CA VAL A 163 13.30 9.09 20.88
C VAL A 163 14.61 9.50 20.23
N VAL A 164 14.51 10.19 19.08
CA VAL A 164 15.67 10.63 18.27
C VAL A 164 15.78 12.14 18.27
#